data_3ac3151cad753a53f1ea5d6e35764ed2
#
_entry.id   3ac3151cad753a53f1ea5d6e35764ed2
#
_cell.length_a   1.000
_cell.length_b   1.000
_cell.length_c   1.000
_cell.angle_alpha   90.00
_cell.angle_beta   90.00
_cell.angle_gamma   90.00
#
_symmetry.space_group_name_H-M   'P 1'
#
loop_
_entity.id
_entity.type
_entity.pdbx_description
1 polymer ?
#
loop_
_entity_poly.entity_id
_entity_poly.type
_entity_poly.pdbx_seq_one_letter_code
_entity_poly.pdbx_strand_id
1 'polypeptide(L)'
;AMRFAIYRVLHALIYRRFHLLNHQLVFTEAIYYLTKSLDATRPVISNDGWEHTKSDIITLHDYAEYGEDLLSHWTDWEQNLSNTQSFNGERYAFAGGFRYEGQPIILSEFGGIAFCKDEKAWGYGNAETSEGSYLERLNSLTDAIYSMDFISGYCYTQLTDVEQEQNGHMDMNRRDKVDAEKIRTINKEEENEKEIISTWTGRNHGGISC
;
A
#
# COMPACT_ATOMS: atom_id res chain seq x y z
N ALA A 1 17.38 0.47 8.65
CA ALA A 1 16.46 -0.34 7.84
C ALA A 1 15.54 -1.12 8.80
N MET A 2 14.33 -0.63 9.02
CA MET A 2 13.30 -1.38 9.76
C MET A 2 12.92 -2.60 8.95
N ARG A 3 13.15 -3.80 9.49
CA ARG A 3 12.65 -5.04 8.89
C ARG A 3 11.22 -5.25 9.35
N PHE A 4 10.28 -4.92 8.50
CA PHE A 4 8.87 -5.26 8.73
C PHE A 4 8.67 -6.76 8.47
N ALA A 5 8.16 -7.48 9.44
CA ALA A 5 7.64 -8.81 9.22
C ALA A 5 6.16 -8.70 8.86
N ILE A 6 5.86 -8.57 7.58
CA ILE A 6 4.48 -8.63 7.09
C ILE A 6 4.10 -10.10 7.04
N TYR A 7 3.29 -10.56 7.98
CA TYR A 7 2.65 -11.87 7.88
C TYR A 7 1.43 -11.72 6.99
N ARG A 8 1.57 -12.01 5.69
CA ARG A 8 0.44 -12.23 4.79
C ARG A 8 -0.25 -13.53 5.21
N VAL A 9 -1.11 -13.48 6.19
CA VAL A 9 -2.01 -14.57 6.51
C VAL A 9 -3.34 -14.27 5.81
N LEU A 10 -3.69 -15.04 4.82
CA LEU A 10 -5.00 -15.05 4.14
C LEU A 10 -5.26 -14.14 2.93
N HIS A 11 -4.34 -13.95 2.03
CA HIS A 11 -4.69 -13.33 0.73
C HIS A 11 -5.59 -14.23 -0.15
N ALA A 12 -5.64 -15.53 0.09
CA ALA A 12 -6.30 -16.51 -0.78
C ALA A 12 -7.79 -16.77 -0.51
N LEU A 13 -8.39 -16.25 0.54
CA LEU A 13 -9.78 -16.57 0.93
C LEU A 13 -10.78 -15.41 0.75
N ILE A 14 -10.36 -14.21 0.39
CA ILE A 14 -11.21 -13.01 0.43
C ILE A 14 -11.58 -12.47 -0.95
N TYR A 15 -11.31 -13.17 -2.04
CA TYR A 15 -11.73 -12.75 -3.39
C TYR A 15 -13.21 -13.06 -3.66
N ARG A 16 -14.10 -12.74 -2.71
CA ARG A 16 -15.54 -12.68 -2.97
C ARG A 16 -16.15 -11.48 -2.24
N ARG A 17 -16.82 -10.63 -3.01
CA ARG A 17 -17.77 -9.55 -2.73
C ARG A 17 -18.57 -9.73 -1.44
N PHE A 18 -17.98 -9.62 -0.25
CA PHE A 18 -18.73 -9.61 1.00
C PHE A 18 -17.98 -8.74 2.01
N HIS A 19 -18.71 -7.83 2.65
CA HIS A 19 -18.30 -7.28 3.93
C HIS A 19 -17.83 -8.43 4.83
N LEU A 20 -16.72 -8.25 5.52
CA LEU A 20 -16.25 -9.26 6.45
C LEU A 20 -17.41 -9.64 7.38
N LEU A 21 -17.79 -10.91 7.37
CA LEU A 21 -18.80 -11.39 8.29
C LEU A 21 -18.27 -11.27 9.73
N ASN A 22 -19.16 -11.06 10.71
CA ASN A 22 -18.75 -10.85 12.11
C ASN A 22 -17.71 -11.85 12.64
N HIS A 23 -17.78 -13.12 12.23
CA HIS A 23 -16.78 -14.13 12.62
C HIS A 23 -15.40 -13.92 11.95
N GLN A 24 -15.31 -13.28 10.78
CA GLN A 24 -14.05 -12.93 10.15
C GLN A 24 -13.39 -11.74 10.89
N LEU A 25 -14.18 -10.79 11.36
CA LEU A 25 -13.71 -9.67 12.21
C LEU A 25 -13.08 -10.20 13.51
N VAL A 26 -13.79 -11.07 14.20
CA VAL A 26 -13.29 -11.71 15.43
C VAL A 26 -12.03 -12.53 15.15
N PHE A 27 -11.95 -13.20 14.01
CA PHE A 27 -10.77 -13.96 13.62
C PHE A 27 -9.56 -13.07 13.39
N THR A 28 -9.70 -11.95 12.65
CA THR A 28 -8.59 -11.03 12.40
C THR A 28 -8.08 -10.39 13.69
N GLU A 29 -8.95 -10.04 14.62
CA GLU A 29 -8.55 -9.58 15.97
C GLU A 29 -7.83 -10.67 16.75
N ALA A 30 -8.35 -11.89 16.75
CA ALA A 30 -7.73 -13.01 17.47
C ALA A 30 -6.31 -13.29 16.93
N ILE A 31 -6.10 -13.26 15.62
CA ILE A 31 -4.78 -13.41 15.00
C ILE A 31 -3.86 -12.24 15.37
N TYR A 32 -4.36 -11.01 15.40
CA TYR A 32 -3.58 -9.86 15.86
C TYR A 32 -3.06 -10.09 17.29
N TYR A 33 -3.94 -10.39 18.24
CA TYR A 33 -3.54 -10.58 19.64
C TYR A 33 -2.68 -11.84 19.84
N LEU A 34 -2.95 -12.91 19.11
CA LEU A 34 -2.10 -14.10 19.13
C LEU A 34 -0.69 -13.77 18.65
N THR A 35 -0.55 -13.05 17.54
CA THR A 35 0.75 -12.65 16.99
C THR A 35 1.49 -11.75 18.00
N LYS A 36 0.80 -10.76 18.59
CA LYS A 36 1.39 -9.87 19.61
C LYS A 36 1.78 -10.62 20.88
N SER A 37 1.08 -11.69 21.24
CA SER A 37 1.43 -12.53 22.39
C SER A 37 2.71 -13.36 22.16
N LEU A 38 2.99 -13.70 20.90
CA LEU A 38 4.19 -14.44 20.51
C LEU A 38 5.37 -13.50 20.26
N ASP A 39 5.11 -12.32 19.71
CA ASP A 39 6.11 -11.29 19.44
C ASP A 39 5.53 -9.90 19.56
N ALA A 40 5.73 -9.26 20.70
CA ALA A 40 5.28 -7.89 20.96
C ALA A 40 6.18 -6.81 20.33
N THR A 41 7.34 -7.18 19.79
CA THR A 41 8.37 -6.22 19.36
C THR A 41 8.16 -5.72 17.92
N ARG A 42 7.39 -6.43 17.10
CA ARG A 42 7.13 -6.09 15.70
C ARG A 42 5.71 -5.59 15.48
N PRO A 43 5.53 -4.59 14.59
CA PRO A 43 4.18 -4.19 14.17
C PRO A 43 3.46 -5.34 13.45
N VAL A 44 2.15 -5.41 13.64
CA VAL A 44 1.27 -6.42 13.04
C VAL A 44 0.22 -5.72 12.18
N ILE A 45 0.08 -6.18 10.95
CA ILE A 45 -0.98 -5.83 10.02
C ILE A 45 -1.89 -7.05 9.92
N SER A 46 -3.11 -6.95 10.42
CA SER A 46 -4.05 -8.08 10.50
C SER A 46 -4.82 -8.33 9.21
N ASN A 47 -4.98 -7.30 8.39
CA ASN A 47 -5.56 -7.35 7.05
C ASN A 47 -4.82 -6.35 6.16
N ASP A 48 -4.90 -6.50 4.84
CA ASP A 48 -4.18 -5.62 3.91
C ASP A 48 -5.17 -4.89 3.00
N GLY A 49 -4.95 -3.61 2.81
CA GLY A 49 -5.60 -2.75 1.83
C GLY A 49 -6.92 -2.11 2.24
N TRP A 50 -7.76 -2.77 3.02
CA TRP A 50 -9.08 -2.29 3.45
C TRP A 50 -9.66 -3.12 4.60
N GLU A 51 -10.83 -2.68 5.11
CA GLU A 51 -11.61 -3.37 6.14
C GLU A 51 -10.76 -3.79 7.34
N HIS A 52 -9.88 -2.86 7.80
CA HIS A 52 -9.03 -3.11 8.95
C HIS A 52 -9.85 -3.31 10.23
N THR A 53 -9.43 -4.30 11.01
CA THR A 53 -9.79 -4.44 12.42
C THR A 53 -8.64 -3.88 13.27
N LYS A 54 -8.18 -4.59 14.28
CA LYS A 54 -7.01 -4.18 15.06
C LYS A 54 -5.73 -4.38 14.24
N SER A 55 -4.98 -3.30 14.03
CA SER A 55 -3.71 -3.27 13.30
C SER A 55 -2.80 -2.19 13.87
N ASP A 56 -1.48 -2.44 13.87
CA ASP A 56 -0.48 -1.42 14.27
C ASP A 56 -0.19 -0.43 13.12
N ILE A 57 -0.42 -0.84 11.89
CA ILE A 57 -0.25 -0.05 10.68
C ILE A 57 -1.49 -0.22 9.82
N ILE A 58 -1.98 0.85 9.25
CA ILE A 58 -3.07 0.83 8.27
C ILE A 58 -2.49 0.75 6.88
N THR A 59 -2.97 -0.19 6.09
CA THR A 59 -2.56 -0.38 4.71
C THR A 59 -3.70 -0.07 3.76
N LEU A 60 -3.39 0.50 2.62
CA LEU A 60 -4.36 0.90 1.61
C LEU A 60 -3.89 0.42 0.23
N HIS A 61 -4.84 0.09 -0.64
CA HIS A 61 -4.57 -0.22 -2.05
C HIS A 61 -5.23 0.84 -2.91
N ASP A 62 -4.47 1.44 -3.82
CA ASP A 62 -5.00 2.37 -4.81
C ASP A 62 -4.27 2.19 -6.14
N TYR A 63 -5.02 1.84 -7.16
CA TYR A 63 -4.53 1.61 -8.51
C TYR A 63 -4.95 2.73 -9.48
N ALA A 64 -4.93 3.97 -8.98
CA ALA A 64 -5.09 5.14 -9.84
C ALA A 64 -4.15 5.09 -11.03
N GLU A 65 -4.60 5.56 -12.18
CA GLU A 65 -3.80 5.49 -13.40
C GLU A 65 -2.68 6.52 -13.39
N TYR A 66 -2.95 7.74 -12.92
CA TYR A 66 -1.99 8.84 -12.83
C TYR A 66 -1.98 9.47 -11.45
N GLY A 67 -0.93 10.25 -11.16
CA GLY A 67 -0.77 10.91 -9.87
C GLY A 67 -1.90 11.88 -9.53
N GLU A 68 -2.45 12.60 -10.52
CA GLU A 68 -3.59 13.50 -10.30
C GLU A 68 -4.87 12.74 -9.88
N ASP A 69 -5.11 11.56 -10.43
CA ASP A 69 -6.22 10.70 -10.03
C ASP A 69 -6.01 10.22 -8.60
N LEU A 70 -4.78 9.76 -8.29
CA LEU A 70 -4.41 9.32 -6.95
C LEU A 70 -4.64 10.43 -5.92
N LEU A 71 -4.16 11.65 -6.19
CA LEU A 71 -4.38 12.80 -5.32
C LEU A 71 -5.87 13.11 -5.14
N SER A 72 -6.66 12.99 -6.21
CA SER A 72 -8.11 13.24 -6.14
C SER A 72 -8.83 12.24 -5.22
N HIS A 73 -8.41 10.98 -5.23
CA HIS A 73 -8.96 9.95 -4.34
C HIS A 73 -8.74 10.29 -2.87
N TRP A 74 -7.64 10.95 -2.53
CA TRP A 74 -7.21 11.20 -1.16
C TRP A 74 -7.32 12.66 -0.71
N THR A 75 -7.98 13.52 -1.47
CA THR A 75 -8.22 14.92 -1.11
C THR A 75 -8.86 15.03 0.28
N ASP A 76 -9.84 14.17 0.58
CA ASP A 76 -10.54 14.10 1.85
C ASP A 76 -10.17 12.81 2.63
N TRP A 77 -8.87 12.54 2.76
CA TRP A 77 -8.36 11.28 3.33
C TRP A 77 -8.90 10.99 4.74
N GLU A 78 -9.10 12.01 5.59
CA GLU A 78 -9.68 11.83 6.93
C GLU A 78 -11.10 11.29 6.86
N GLN A 79 -11.90 11.72 5.89
CA GLN A 79 -13.24 11.19 5.67
C GLN A 79 -13.20 9.75 5.16
N ASN A 80 -12.28 9.44 4.25
CA ASN A 80 -12.06 8.08 3.78
C ASN A 80 -11.73 7.13 4.95
N LEU A 81 -10.87 7.57 5.87
CA LEU A 81 -10.50 6.81 7.06
C LEU A 81 -11.57 6.82 8.16
N SER A 82 -12.50 7.76 8.14
CA SER A 82 -13.64 7.79 9.09
C SER A 82 -14.79 6.86 8.68
N ASN A 83 -14.66 6.14 7.58
CA ASN A 83 -15.69 5.29 7.00
C ASN A 83 -17.00 6.03 6.61
N THR A 84 -16.92 7.32 6.38
CA THR A 84 -18.07 8.09 5.88
C THR A 84 -18.30 7.90 4.39
N GLN A 85 -17.26 7.47 3.68
CA GLN A 85 -17.31 7.10 2.26
C GLN A 85 -16.37 5.92 1.98
N SER A 86 -16.66 5.17 0.94
CA SER A 86 -15.75 4.16 0.41
C SER A 86 -14.70 4.84 -0.47
N PHE A 87 -13.44 4.38 -0.37
CA PHE A 87 -12.34 4.93 -1.17
C PHE A 87 -11.92 4.04 -2.34
N ASN A 88 -12.30 2.77 -2.29
CA ASN A 88 -11.93 1.79 -3.33
C ASN A 88 -13.17 0.95 -3.69
N GLY A 89 -13.91 1.39 -4.71
CA GLY A 89 -15.17 0.77 -5.10
C GLY A 89 -16.19 0.82 -3.96
N GLU A 90 -16.59 -0.33 -3.44
CA GLU A 90 -17.51 -0.45 -2.29
C GLU A 90 -16.76 -0.74 -0.97
N ARG A 91 -15.43 -0.53 -0.94
CA ARG A 91 -14.58 -0.87 0.22
C ARG A 91 -14.41 0.31 1.15
N TYR A 92 -14.40 0.03 2.44
CA TYR A 92 -14.08 0.98 3.51
C TYR A 92 -12.70 0.68 4.08
N ALA A 93 -12.02 1.70 4.59
CA ALA A 93 -10.72 1.52 5.22
C ALA A 93 -10.81 0.62 6.46
N PHE A 94 -11.89 0.72 7.22
CA PHE A 94 -12.10 -0.07 8.42
C PHE A 94 -13.36 -0.93 8.33
N ALA A 95 -13.30 -2.09 8.95
CA ALA A 95 -14.45 -2.94 9.17
C ALA A 95 -15.43 -2.30 10.19
N GLY A 96 -16.68 -2.71 10.18
CA GLY A 96 -17.72 -2.14 11.04
C GLY A 96 -17.34 -2.18 12.52
N GLY A 97 -17.38 -1.03 13.18
CA GLY A 97 -17.02 -0.87 14.59
C GLY A 97 -15.55 -0.49 14.83
N PHE A 98 -14.70 -0.52 13.83
CA PHE A 98 -13.30 -0.08 13.90
C PHE A 98 -13.12 1.29 13.25
N ARG A 99 -12.06 1.98 13.61
CA ARG A 99 -11.78 3.33 13.15
C ARG A 99 -10.28 3.63 13.17
N TYR A 100 -9.89 4.68 12.47
CA TYR A 100 -8.56 5.24 12.57
C TYR A 100 -8.26 5.79 13.96
N GLU A 101 -7.12 5.42 14.51
CA GLU A 101 -6.65 5.84 15.84
C GLU A 101 -5.25 6.47 15.81
N GLY A 102 -4.82 6.96 14.64
CA GLY A 102 -3.51 7.59 14.44
C GLY A 102 -2.37 6.65 14.10
N GLN A 103 -2.68 5.44 13.63
CA GLN A 103 -1.66 4.51 13.15
C GLN A 103 -0.94 5.06 11.92
N PRO A 104 0.33 4.69 11.67
CA PRO A 104 0.97 4.95 10.39
C PRO A 104 0.17 4.36 9.23
N ILE A 105 0.12 5.07 8.11
CA ILE A 105 -0.59 4.64 6.91
C ILE A 105 0.43 4.30 5.83
N ILE A 106 0.28 3.14 5.21
CA ILE A 106 1.11 2.68 4.09
C ILE A 106 0.22 2.39 2.90
N LEU A 107 0.57 2.94 1.74
CA LEU A 107 -0.01 2.53 0.47
C LEU A 107 0.67 1.22 0.06
N SER A 108 0.14 0.10 0.56
CA SER A 108 0.79 -1.22 0.45
C SER A 108 0.71 -1.82 -0.95
N GLU A 109 -0.22 -1.35 -1.78
CA GLU A 109 -0.29 -1.68 -3.19
C GLU A 109 -0.69 -0.45 -4.00
N PHE A 110 0.10 -0.10 -5.01
CA PHE A 110 -0.21 0.94 -5.98
C PHE A 110 0.48 0.67 -7.32
N GLY A 111 0.10 1.42 -8.32
CA GLY A 111 0.68 1.37 -9.66
C GLY A 111 0.12 0.21 -10.47
N GLY A 112 0.70 -0.97 -10.37
CA GLY A 112 0.26 -2.12 -11.15
C GLY A 112 0.26 -1.88 -12.65
N ILE A 113 1.17 -1.02 -13.13
CA ILE A 113 1.18 -0.47 -14.49
C ILE A 113 1.34 -1.61 -15.49
N ALA A 114 0.32 -1.84 -16.33
CA ALA A 114 0.38 -2.81 -17.39
C ALA A 114 1.49 -2.46 -18.37
N PHE A 115 2.51 -3.31 -18.48
CA PHE A 115 3.62 -3.16 -19.44
C PHE A 115 3.96 -4.51 -20.05
N CYS A 116 3.22 -4.87 -21.09
CA CYS A 116 3.26 -6.19 -21.69
C CYS A 116 3.06 -6.11 -23.21
N LYS A 117 3.57 -7.15 -23.90
CA LYS A 117 3.38 -7.34 -25.35
C LYS A 117 2.33 -8.40 -25.68
N ASP A 118 1.88 -9.15 -24.68
CA ASP A 118 0.90 -10.21 -24.84
C ASP A 118 -0.52 -9.64 -24.65
N GLU A 119 -1.37 -9.82 -25.66
CA GLU A 119 -2.78 -9.38 -25.63
C GLU A 119 -3.61 -10.03 -24.52
N LYS A 120 -3.17 -11.15 -23.96
CA LYS A 120 -3.82 -11.84 -22.85
C LYS A 120 -3.31 -11.40 -21.48
N ALA A 121 -2.24 -10.63 -21.46
CA ALA A 121 -1.69 -10.08 -20.24
C ALA A 121 -2.52 -8.89 -19.76
N TRP A 122 -2.50 -8.65 -18.46
CA TRP A 122 -3.23 -7.56 -17.85
C TRP A 122 -2.39 -6.85 -16.76
N GLY A 123 -2.82 -5.69 -16.40
CA GLY A 123 -2.39 -4.85 -15.29
C GLY A 123 -3.44 -3.77 -15.09
N TYR A 124 -3.16 -2.81 -14.25
CA TYR A 124 -4.12 -1.74 -13.93
C TYR A 124 -3.94 -0.54 -14.88
N GLY A 125 -5.07 0.09 -15.23
CA GLY A 125 -5.13 1.19 -16.19
C GLY A 125 -4.80 0.76 -17.63
N ASN A 126 -4.52 1.73 -18.49
CA ASN A 126 -4.12 1.46 -19.86
C ASN A 126 -2.70 0.87 -19.92
N ALA A 127 -2.50 -0.07 -20.85
CA ALA A 127 -1.18 -0.68 -21.03
C ALA A 127 -0.19 0.32 -21.62
N GLU A 128 0.98 0.43 -21.00
CA GLU A 128 2.08 1.22 -21.53
C GLU A 128 2.78 0.49 -22.68
N THR A 129 3.16 1.25 -23.70
CA THR A 129 3.74 0.70 -24.94
C THR A 129 5.24 0.95 -25.04
N SER A 130 5.78 1.81 -24.19
CA SER A 130 7.21 2.16 -24.17
C SER A 130 7.72 2.27 -22.73
N GLU A 131 9.04 2.09 -22.57
CA GLU A 131 9.70 2.34 -21.30
C GLU A 131 9.52 3.80 -20.83
N GLY A 132 9.55 4.76 -21.78
CA GLY A 132 9.39 6.18 -21.46
C GLY A 132 8.04 6.47 -20.82
N SER A 133 6.94 6.05 -21.46
CA SER A 133 5.59 6.26 -20.94
C SER A 133 5.36 5.53 -19.60
N TYR A 134 5.93 4.33 -19.45
CA TYR A 134 5.91 3.61 -18.19
C TYR A 134 6.57 4.40 -17.05
N LEU A 135 7.77 4.93 -17.30
CA LEU A 135 8.52 5.71 -16.30
C LEU A 135 7.83 7.04 -15.98
N GLU A 136 7.26 7.73 -16.97
CA GLU A 136 6.48 8.96 -16.77
C GLU A 136 5.29 8.70 -15.85
N ARG A 137 4.56 7.60 -16.08
CA ARG A 137 3.43 7.22 -15.24
C ARG A 137 3.88 6.83 -13.84
N LEU A 138 4.93 6.02 -13.70
CA LEU A 138 5.50 5.65 -12.41
C LEU A 138 5.94 6.89 -11.63
N ASN A 139 6.65 7.82 -12.27
CA ASN A 139 7.08 9.06 -11.64
C ASN A 139 5.89 9.91 -11.17
N SER A 140 4.87 10.09 -12.02
CA SER A 140 3.66 10.83 -11.65
C SER A 140 2.98 10.28 -10.39
N LEU A 141 2.86 8.94 -10.30
CA LEU A 141 2.28 8.28 -9.14
C LEU A 141 3.16 8.44 -7.89
N THR A 142 4.47 8.30 -8.04
CA THR A 142 5.42 8.41 -6.93
C THR A 142 5.48 9.84 -6.39
N ASP A 143 5.52 10.85 -7.26
CA ASP A 143 5.46 12.28 -6.87
C ASP A 143 4.16 12.60 -6.11
N ALA A 144 3.03 12.04 -6.56
CA ALA A 144 1.76 12.19 -5.86
C ALA A 144 1.83 11.60 -4.45
N ILE A 145 2.41 10.40 -4.30
CA ILE A 145 2.56 9.77 -2.98
C ILE A 145 3.45 10.62 -2.06
N TYR A 146 4.56 11.15 -2.56
CA TYR A 146 5.45 12.02 -1.78
C TYR A 146 4.79 13.32 -1.31
N SER A 147 3.84 13.83 -2.08
CA SER A 147 3.10 15.02 -1.70
C SER A 147 2.02 14.78 -0.63
N MET A 148 1.73 13.52 -0.29
CA MET A 148 0.73 13.15 0.72
C MET A 148 1.36 12.93 2.10
N ASP A 149 1.44 13.98 2.92
CA ASP A 149 2.10 13.98 4.24
C ASP A 149 1.58 12.91 5.22
N PHE A 150 0.38 12.38 5.00
CA PHE A 150 -0.23 11.36 5.85
C PHE A 150 0.27 9.95 5.50
N ILE A 151 0.86 9.73 4.32
CA ILE A 151 1.43 8.44 3.90
C ILE A 151 2.83 8.27 4.49
N SER A 152 3.01 7.21 5.26
CA SER A 152 4.28 6.86 5.92
C SER A 152 5.18 5.94 5.10
N GLY A 153 4.68 5.42 3.98
CA GLY A 153 5.43 4.53 3.09
C GLY A 153 4.53 3.92 2.02
N TYR A 154 5.17 3.30 1.04
CA TYR A 154 4.47 2.69 -0.09
C TYR A 154 5.16 1.42 -0.58
N CYS A 155 4.43 0.62 -1.36
CA CYS A 155 4.96 -0.57 -2.04
C CYS A 155 4.34 -0.68 -3.43
N TYR A 156 5.17 -0.60 -4.46
CA TYR A 156 4.72 -0.78 -5.85
C TYR A 156 4.30 -2.22 -6.11
N THR A 157 3.20 -2.41 -6.80
CA THR A 157 2.71 -3.70 -7.26
C THR A 157 2.96 -3.83 -8.77
N GLN A 158 3.95 -4.67 -9.20
CA GLN A 158 4.73 -5.55 -8.34
C GLN A 158 6.20 -5.64 -8.83
N LEU A 159 7.05 -6.38 -8.12
CA LEU A 159 8.45 -6.51 -8.51
C LEU A 159 8.62 -7.36 -9.78
N THR A 160 7.93 -8.49 -9.88
CA THR A 160 8.01 -9.42 -11.01
C THR A 160 6.63 -9.75 -11.54
N ASP A 161 6.53 -9.96 -12.85
CA ASP A 161 5.31 -10.48 -13.46
C ASP A 161 4.90 -11.82 -12.84
N VAL A 162 3.59 -12.08 -12.78
CA VAL A 162 3.01 -13.34 -12.30
C VAL A 162 2.01 -13.83 -13.33
N GLU A 163 2.42 -14.83 -14.12
CA GLU A 163 1.60 -15.41 -15.21
C GLU A 163 1.04 -14.34 -16.16
N GLN A 164 -0.27 -14.12 -16.18
CA GLN A 164 -0.93 -13.13 -17.04
C GLN A 164 -0.92 -11.73 -16.43
N GLU A 165 -0.62 -11.57 -15.17
CA GLU A 165 -0.47 -10.29 -14.51
C GLU A 165 0.92 -9.72 -14.80
N GLN A 166 1.03 -8.90 -15.85
CA GLN A 166 2.29 -8.40 -16.36
C GLN A 166 2.47 -6.90 -16.09
N ASN A 167 2.53 -6.57 -14.82
CA ASN A 167 2.73 -5.23 -14.28
C ASN A 167 4.01 -5.09 -13.43
N GLY A 168 4.88 -6.13 -13.46
CA GLY A 168 6.14 -6.12 -12.75
C GLY A 168 7.19 -5.21 -13.40
N HIS A 169 8.14 -4.71 -12.59
CA HIS A 169 9.37 -4.11 -13.10
C HIS A 169 10.25 -5.12 -13.85
N MET A 170 10.11 -6.38 -13.47
CA MET A 170 10.81 -7.52 -14.07
C MET A 170 9.82 -8.52 -14.68
N ASP A 171 10.29 -9.29 -15.65
CA ASP A 171 9.55 -10.43 -16.20
C ASP A 171 9.52 -11.62 -15.22
N MET A 172 8.78 -12.68 -15.55
CA MET A 172 8.69 -13.91 -14.74
C MET A 172 10.05 -14.60 -14.53
N ASN A 173 11.04 -14.33 -15.38
CA ASN A 173 12.40 -14.87 -15.28
C ASN A 173 13.32 -13.92 -14.51
N ARG A 174 12.77 -12.86 -13.91
CA ARG A 174 13.51 -11.81 -13.17
C ARG A 174 14.48 -11.03 -14.04
N ARG A 175 14.15 -10.83 -15.31
CA ARG A 175 14.87 -9.94 -16.22
C ARG A 175 14.20 -8.59 -16.19
N ASP A 176 14.99 -7.53 -16.15
CA ASP A 176 14.47 -6.17 -16.12
C ASP A 176 13.65 -5.89 -17.39
N LYS A 177 12.44 -5.40 -17.22
CA LYS A 177 11.58 -4.88 -18.30
C LYS A 177 11.82 -3.39 -18.51
N VAL A 178 12.29 -2.72 -17.47
CA VAL A 178 12.58 -1.30 -17.40
C VAL A 178 13.94 -1.12 -16.74
N ASP A 179 14.69 -0.10 -17.14
CA ASP A 179 16.00 0.20 -16.58
C ASP A 179 15.89 0.43 -15.03
N ALA A 180 16.54 -0.46 -14.28
CA ALA A 180 16.50 -0.43 -12.82
C ALA A 180 17.08 0.86 -12.21
N GLU A 181 18.08 1.50 -12.87
CA GLU A 181 18.64 2.77 -12.36
C GLU A 181 17.67 3.94 -12.56
N LYS A 182 16.83 3.91 -13.60
CA LYS A 182 15.77 4.91 -13.78
C LYS A 182 14.69 4.76 -12.70
N ILE A 183 14.25 3.52 -12.42
CA ILE A 183 13.32 3.24 -11.32
C ILE A 183 13.92 3.69 -9.99
N ARG A 184 15.18 3.38 -9.77
CA ARG A 184 15.91 3.81 -8.58
C ARG A 184 15.99 5.33 -8.44
N THR A 185 16.14 6.06 -9.53
CA THR A 185 16.16 7.53 -9.52
C THR A 185 14.80 8.08 -9.09
N ILE A 186 13.71 7.57 -9.64
CA ILE A 186 12.34 7.93 -9.26
C ILE A 186 12.12 7.72 -7.75
N ASN A 187 12.60 6.59 -7.20
CA ASN A 187 12.45 6.27 -5.77
C ASN A 187 13.51 6.94 -4.87
N LYS A 188 14.53 7.59 -5.41
CA LYS A 188 15.65 8.19 -4.64
C LYS A 188 15.51 9.69 -4.41
N GLU A 189 14.60 10.36 -5.03
CA GLU A 189 14.34 11.77 -4.73
C GLU A 189 14.00 11.98 -3.24
N GLU A 190 13.61 10.89 -2.54
CA GLU A 190 13.47 10.84 -1.07
C GLU A 190 14.77 10.97 -0.25
N GLU A 191 15.94 10.59 -0.76
CA GLU A 191 17.16 10.60 0.08
C GLU A 191 17.63 12.02 0.46
N ASN A 192 17.13 13.04 -0.21
CA ASN A 192 17.38 14.43 0.14
C ASN A 192 16.50 14.96 1.29
N GLU A 193 15.43 14.25 1.67
CA GLU A 193 14.52 14.64 2.76
C GLU A 193 14.74 13.83 4.05
N LYS A 194 16.00 13.57 4.42
CA LYS A 194 16.35 13.04 5.75
C LYS A 194 15.83 13.89 6.93
N GLU A 195 15.27 15.05 6.66
CA GLU A 195 14.63 15.89 7.67
C GLU A 195 13.26 15.33 8.14
N ILE A 196 12.50 14.62 7.29
CA ILE A 196 11.16 14.12 7.66
C ILE A 196 11.27 13.00 8.69
N ILE A 197 12.22 12.08 8.55
CA ILE A 197 12.43 11.00 9.53
C ILE A 197 12.89 11.55 10.88
N SER A 198 13.70 12.64 10.90
CA SER A 198 14.15 13.28 12.14
C SER A 198 13.01 14.02 12.86
N THR A 199 12.05 14.59 12.15
CA THR A 199 10.86 15.23 12.73
C THR A 199 9.86 14.22 13.26
N TRP A 200 9.80 13.02 12.67
CA TRP A 200 8.91 11.95 13.15
C TRP A 200 9.43 11.32 14.45
N THR A 201 10.72 11.05 14.56
CA THR A 201 11.35 10.58 15.81
C THR A 201 11.31 11.63 16.92
N GLY A 202 11.26 12.94 16.59
CA GLY A 202 11.17 14.03 17.56
C GLY A 202 9.77 14.26 18.15
N ARG A 203 8.70 13.85 17.47
CA ARG A 203 7.31 14.04 17.96
C ARG A 203 6.81 12.92 18.90
N ASN A 204 7.43 11.76 18.89
CA ASN A 204 7.00 10.61 19.71
C ASN A 204 7.86 10.38 20.97
N HIS A 205 8.75 11.32 21.35
CA HIS A 205 9.47 11.27 22.62
C HIS A 205 8.89 12.19 23.70
N GLY A 206 7.57 12.39 23.67
CA GLY A 206 6.79 12.88 24.81
C GLY A 206 6.54 11.70 25.77
N GLY A 207 7.40 11.60 26.79
CA GLY A 207 7.50 10.68 27.89
C GLY A 207 6.39 9.67 28.15
N ILE A 208 6.73 8.40 28.12
CA ILE A 208 6.24 7.46 29.11
C ILE A 208 7.45 7.07 29.95
N SER A 209 7.58 7.74 31.08
CA SER A 209 8.37 7.32 32.21
C SER A 209 7.59 6.20 32.92
N CYS A 210 8.19 5.06 33.08
CA CYS A 210 7.91 3.86 33.88
C CYS A 210 6.51 3.68 34.44
#